data_c9c929bf2c59f72f3f2b2e655be75217
#
_entry.id   c9c929bf2c59f72f3f2b2e655be75217
#
_cell.length_a   1.000
_cell.length_b   1.000
_cell.length_c   1.000
_cell.angle_alpha   90.00
_cell.angle_beta   90.00
_cell.angle_gamma   90.00
#
_symmetry.space_group_name_H-M   'P 1'
#
loop_
_entity.id
_entity.type
_entity.pdbx_description
1 polymer ?
#
loop_
_entity_poly.entity_id
_entity_poly.type
_entity_poly.pdbx_seq_one_letter_code
_entity_poly.pdbx_strand_id
1 'polypeptide(L)'
;MELVGAGFAYEDGPPVLDGVSFAVPRGRAMALLGRNGSGKTTLLRLLSGGLRVGRGRLLLDGEQVSYDRKGLTRLRTTVQLVVQDPDDQLFAASVEQDVSFGPMNLGLPREEVRARVAEALEALDIVALADRPTHLLSYGQRKRAAIAGAVAMRPRVLIMDEPTAGLDPHGQERLLEALARLRAAGTTVVMATHDVDLALRWADDAAVLSPQGLRTGPIAELLADDALLDAARLRRPWGMAVAAVLRAQGLLDEGAAGPRTPEELDAWVAAR
;
A
#
# COMPACT_ATOMS: atom_id res chain seq x y z
N MET A 1 4.81 -13.40 3.17
CA MET A 1 4.41 -12.94 4.51
C MET A 1 2.94 -13.25 4.69
N GLU A 2 2.53 -13.76 5.89
CA GLU A 2 1.17 -14.22 6.11
C GLU A 2 0.69 -13.92 7.53
N LEU A 3 -0.56 -13.49 7.68
CA LEU A 3 -1.33 -13.58 8.91
C LEU A 3 -2.22 -14.83 8.85
N VAL A 4 -2.25 -15.62 9.91
CA VAL A 4 -3.04 -16.85 9.99
C VAL A 4 -3.95 -16.78 11.21
N GLY A 5 -5.27 -16.76 10.97
CA GLY A 5 -6.29 -16.70 12.01
C GLY A 5 -6.12 -15.53 12.97
N ALA A 6 -5.66 -14.37 12.48
CA ALA A 6 -5.31 -13.22 13.31
C ALA A 6 -6.55 -12.58 13.93
N GLY A 7 -6.51 -12.39 15.25
CA GLY A 7 -7.46 -11.61 16.01
C GLY A 7 -6.76 -10.51 16.80
N PHE A 8 -7.38 -9.33 16.83
CA PHE A 8 -6.87 -8.17 17.56
C PHE A 8 -8.00 -7.28 18.06
N ALA A 9 -7.86 -6.81 19.30
CA ALA A 9 -8.65 -5.76 19.92
C ALA A 9 -7.70 -4.76 20.59
N TYR A 10 -8.06 -3.47 20.58
CA TYR A 10 -7.41 -2.49 21.45
C TYR A 10 -7.89 -2.68 22.88
N GLU A 11 -7.16 -2.11 23.83
CA GLU A 11 -7.49 -2.22 25.28
C GLU A 11 -8.98 -1.96 25.52
N ASP A 12 -9.63 -2.92 26.20
CA ASP A 12 -11.05 -2.88 26.59
C ASP A 12 -12.07 -2.63 25.46
N GLY A 13 -11.63 -2.69 24.19
CA GLY A 13 -12.48 -2.48 23.02
C GLY A 13 -13.02 -3.77 22.40
N PRO A 14 -14.01 -3.64 21.50
CA PRO A 14 -14.49 -4.77 20.72
C PRO A 14 -13.37 -5.25 19.75
N PRO A 15 -13.43 -6.53 19.32
CA PRO A 15 -12.51 -7.05 18.32
C PRO A 15 -12.55 -6.19 17.03
N VAL A 16 -11.39 -5.70 16.60
CA VAL A 16 -11.22 -4.99 15.32
C VAL A 16 -11.00 -5.98 14.18
N LEU A 17 -10.28 -7.06 14.47
CA LEU A 17 -10.05 -8.18 13.57
C LEU A 17 -10.36 -9.48 14.32
N ASP A 18 -11.05 -10.40 13.66
CA ASP A 18 -11.39 -11.71 14.23
C ASP A 18 -11.18 -12.83 13.19
N GLY A 19 -10.23 -13.71 13.48
CA GLY A 19 -9.94 -14.88 12.65
C GLY A 19 -9.43 -14.56 11.23
N VAL A 20 -8.87 -13.38 11.00
CA VAL A 20 -8.43 -12.92 9.68
C VAL A 20 -7.18 -13.68 9.24
N SER A 21 -7.25 -14.28 8.04
CA SER A 21 -6.07 -14.83 7.35
C SER A 21 -5.78 -14.01 6.09
N PHE A 22 -4.51 -13.61 5.92
CA PHE A 22 -4.07 -12.73 4.85
C PHE A 22 -2.67 -13.06 4.40
N ALA A 23 -2.50 -13.44 3.14
CA ALA A 23 -1.21 -13.68 2.53
C ALA A 23 -0.84 -12.55 1.57
N VAL A 24 0.40 -12.07 1.66
CA VAL A 24 0.97 -11.07 0.75
C VAL A 24 1.85 -11.78 -0.29
N PRO A 25 1.40 -11.92 -1.56
CA PRO A 25 2.18 -12.54 -2.62
C PRO A 25 3.44 -11.73 -2.94
N ARG A 26 4.55 -12.41 -3.19
CA ARG A 26 5.82 -11.73 -3.52
C ARG A 26 5.78 -11.08 -4.90
N GLY A 27 6.36 -9.89 -5.02
CA GLY A 27 6.55 -9.17 -6.29
C GLY A 27 5.26 -8.65 -6.90
N ARG A 28 4.13 -8.73 -6.18
CA ARG A 28 2.83 -8.25 -6.66
C ARG A 28 2.43 -6.92 -6.02
N ALA A 29 1.55 -6.22 -6.71
CA ALA A 29 0.84 -5.07 -6.18
C ALA A 29 -0.49 -5.53 -5.58
N MET A 30 -0.73 -5.25 -4.30
CA MET A 30 -1.94 -5.63 -3.59
C MET A 30 -2.66 -4.42 -3.01
N ALA A 31 -3.94 -4.27 -3.33
CA ALA A 31 -4.80 -3.28 -2.71
C ALA A 31 -5.51 -3.88 -1.48
N LEU A 32 -5.41 -3.22 -0.33
CA LEU A 32 -6.23 -3.51 0.84
C LEU A 32 -7.40 -2.53 0.86
N LEU A 33 -8.58 -3.04 0.53
CA LEU A 33 -9.80 -2.27 0.36
C LEU A 33 -10.75 -2.43 1.55
N GLY A 34 -11.55 -1.42 1.82
CA GLY A 34 -12.59 -1.42 2.83
C GLY A 34 -12.94 -0.01 3.27
N ARG A 35 -14.09 0.14 3.90
CA ARG A 35 -14.53 1.45 4.42
C ARG A 35 -13.58 2.00 5.49
N ASN A 36 -13.69 3.29 5.79
CA ASN A 36 -12.99 3.88 6.93
C ASN A 36 -13.47 3.22 8.23
N GLY A 37 -12.51 2.90 9.12
CA GLY A 37 -12.79 2.19 10.37
C GLY A 37 -13.02 0.69 10.24
N SER A 38 -12.78 0.06 9.07
CA SER A 38 -12.90 -1.39 8.90
C SER A 38 -11.75 -2.20 9.53
N GLY A 39 -10.67 -1.55 9.97
CA GLY A 39 -9.49 -2.24 10.52
C GLY A 39 -8.29 -2.32 9.57
N LYS A 40 -8.30 -1.66 8.41
CA LYS A 40 -7.16 -1.66 7.46
C LYS A 40 -5.85 -1.25 8.13
N THR A 41 -5.82 -0.09 8.77
CA THR A 41 -4.64 0.41 9.51
C THR A 41 -4.16 -0.59 10.58
N THR A 42 -5.10 -1.20 11.30
CA THR A 42 -4.78 -2.23 12.30
C THR A 42 -4.13 -3.45 11.64
N LEU A 43 -4.68 -3.93 10.52
CA LEU A 43 -4.11 -5.03 9.75
C LEU A 43 -2.69 -4.69 9.25
N LEU A 44 -2.48 -3.48 8.71
CA LEU A 44 -1.14 -3.04 8.27
C LEU A 44 -0.14 -2.95 9.44
N ARG A 45 -0.56 -2.47 10.61
CA ARG A 45 0.26 -2.41 11.81
C ARG A 45 0.62 -3.80 12.36
N LEU A 46 -0.29 -4.78 12.25
CA LEU A 46 0.02 -6.18 12.60
C LEU A 46 1.08 -6.77 11.65
N LEU A 47 0.95 -6.53 10.34
CA LEU A 47 1.89 -6.99 9.33
C LEU A 47 3.30 -6.39 9.52
N SER A 48 3.39 -5.12 9.89
CA SER A 48 4.67 -4.42 10.10
C SER A 48 5.29 -4.64 11.48
N GLY A 49 4.59 -5.34 12.40
CA GLY A 49 5.02 -5.52 13.78
C GLY A 49 4.94 -4.24 14.63
N GLY A 50 4.12 -3.27 14.19
CA GLY A 50 3.73 -2.12 15.02
C GLY A 50 2.72 -2.49 16.10
N LEU A 51 1.94 -3.56 15.85
CA LEU A 51 1.07 -4.20 16.83
C LEU A 51 1.40 -5.68 16.91
N ARG A 52 1.18 -6.26 18.10
CA ARG A 52 1.33 -7.70 18.33
C ARG A 52 0.00 -8.40 18.05
N VAL A 53 0.04 -9.53 17.33
CA VAL A 53 -1.15 -10.36 17.09
C VAL A 53 -1.68 -10.88 18.44
N GLY A 54 -2.95 -10.63 18.74
CA GLY A 54 -3.59 -11.08 19.97
C GLY A 54 -3.93 -12.58 19.95
N ARG A 55 -4.49 -13.06 18.82
CA ARG A 55 -4.75 -14.48 18.51
C ARG A 55 -4.23 -14.78 17.11
N GLY A 56 -3.93 -16.04 16.84
CA GLY A 56 -3.32 -16.44 15.56
C GLY A 56 -1.83 -16.16 15.52
N ARG A 57 -1.27 -15.98 14.33
CA ARG A 57 0.18 -15.80 14.15
C ARG A 57 0.51 -15.00 12.91
N LEU A 58 1.63 -14.29 12.98
CA LEU A 58 2.28 -13.65 11.84
C LEU A 58 3.45 -14.54 11.40
N LEU A 59 3.50 -14.89 10.11
CA LEU A 59 4.56 -15.66 9.50
C LEU A 59 5.36 -14.79 8.52
N LEU A 60 6.68 -14.88 8.61
CA LEU A 60 7.61 -14.31 7.63
C LEU A 60 8.42 -15.47 7.03
N ASP A 61 8.30 -15.68 5.72
CA ASP A 61 8.94 -16.80 5.01
C ASP A 61 8.59 -18.20 5.59
N GLY A 62 7.34 -18.36 6.06
CA GLY A 62 6.84 -19.60 6.66
C GLY A 62 7.19 -19.76 8.15
N GLU A 63 8.05 -18.92 8.71
CA GLU A 63 8.44 -18.96 10.12
C GLU A 63 7.61 -17.97 10.93
N GLN A 64 7.20 -18.39 12.15
CA GLN A 64 6.47 -17.50 13.05
C GLN A 64 7.37 -16.36 13.53
N VAL A 65 6.87 -15.14 13.40
CA VAL A 65 7.58 -13.93 13.87
C VAL A 65 7.67 -13.95 15.40
N SER A 66 8.90 -13.86 15.91
CA SER A 66 9.15 -13.58 17.32
C SER A 66 9.03 -12.08 17.58
N TYR A 67 8.39 -11.72 18.70
CA TYR A 67 8.25 -10.31 19.13
C TYR A 67 9.37 -9.88 20.09
N ASP A 68 10.47 -10.62 20.13
CA ASP A 68 11.71 -10.17 20.77
C ASP A 68 12.45 -9.14 19.88
N ARG A 69 13.50 -8.53 20.43
CA ARG A 69 14.28 -7.52 19.71
C ARG A 69 14.79 -8.01 18.35
N LYS A 70 15.29 -9.25 18.29
CA LYS A 70 15.87 -9.83 17.06
C LYS A 70 14.81 -10.11 15.99
N GLY A 71 13.68 -10.71 16.40
CA GLY A 71 12.57 -11.00 15.50
C GLY A 71 11.92 -9.72 14.95
N LEU A 72 11.71 -8.71 15.81
CA LEU A 72 11.18 -7.41 15.37
C LEU A 72 12.16 -6.66 14.45
N THR A 73 13.48 -6.74 14.71
CA THR A 73 14.48 -6.17 13.80
C THR A 73 14.40 -6.84 12.43
N ARG A 74 14.39 -8.19 12.37
CA ARG A 74 14.23 -8.94 11.11
C ARG A 74 12.95 -8.56 10.37
N LEU A 75 11.82 -8.45 11.09
CA LEU A 75 10.55 -8.06 10.49
C LEU A 75 10.62 -6.65 9.92
N ARG A 76 11.05 -5.67 10.71
CA ARG A 76 11.09 -4.25 10.33
C ARG A 76 12.13 -3.92 9.26
N THR A 77 13.17 -4.72 9.09
CA THR A 77 14.09 -4.58 7.95
C THR A 77 13.51 -5.17 6.67
N THR A 78 12.61 -6.14 6.79
CA THR A 78 11.98 -6.81 5.64
C THR A 78 10.70 -6.09 5.19
N VAL A 79 9.96 -5.54 6.14
CA VAL A 79 8.64 -4.93 5.95
C VAL A 79 8.68 -3.49 6.47
N GLN A 80 8.44 -2.53 5.58
CA GLN A 80 8.31 -1.12 5.97
C GLN A 80 6.86 -0.66 5.83
N LEU A 81 6.40 0.12 6.80
CA LEU A 81 5.09 0.75 6.82
C LEU A 81 5.24 2.26 6.66
N VAL A 82 4.55 2.82 5.68
CA VAL A 82 4.33 4.27 5.55
C VAL A 82 2.95 4.58 6.08
N VAL A 83 2.88 5.41 7.09
CA VAL A 83 1.60 5.78 7.74
C VAL A 83 0.84 6.83 6.93
N GLN A 84 -0.44 6.97 7.22
CA GLN A 84 -1.34 7.86 6.47
C GLN A 84 -0.89 9.32 6.52
N ASP A 85 -0.57 9.84 7.72
CA ASP A 85 -0.09 11.21 7.87
C ASP A 85 1.45 11.24 7.89
N PRO A 86 2.11 11.92 6.95
CA PRO A 86 3.57 12.01 6.95
C PRO A 86 4.13 12.76 8.16
N ASP A 87 3.35 13.59 8.84
CA ASP A 87 3.77 14.32 10.03
C ASP A 87 3.92 13.39 11.25
N ASP A 88 3.25 12.23 11.24
CA ASP A 88 3.46 11.17 12.24
C ASP A 88 4.76 10.36 12.00
N GLN A 89 5.41 10.55 10.85
CA GLN A 89 6.58 9.76 10.43
C GLN A 89 7.85 10.61 10.30
N LEU A 90 7.76 11.83 9.78
CA LEU A 90 8.89 12.73 9.58
C LEU A 90 9.23 13.48 10.87
N PHE A 91 10.50 13.46 11.26
CA PHE A 91 10.94 14.09 12.53
C PHE A 91 12.32 14.76 12.45
N ALA A 92 13.12 14.52 11.40
CA ALA A 92 14.46 15.08 11.26
C ALA A 92 14.43 16.52 10.72
N ALA A 93 15.53 17.23 10.87
CA ALA A 93 15.66 18.62 10.47
C ALA A 93 15.66 18.81 8.94
N SER A 94 16.17 17.83 8.17
CA SER A 94 16.13 17.85 6.70
C SER A 94 15.65 16.51 6.13
N VAL A 95 15.26 16.51 4.85
CA VAL A 95 14.83 15.30 4.12
C VAL A 95 15.94 14.24 4.11
N GLU A 96 17.17 14.62 3.79
CA GLU A 96 18.31 13.68 3.76
C GLU A 96 18.54 13.03 5.13
N GLN A 97 18.46 13.81 6.20
CA GLN A 97 18.61 13.29 7.56
C GLN A 97 17.51 12.32 7.92
N ASP A 98 16.26 12.61 7.53
CA ASP A 98 15.12 11.74 7.79
C ASP A 98 15.24 10.41 7.04
N VAL A 99 15.53 10.49 5.74
CA VAL A 99 15.70 9.31 4.88
C VAL A 99 16.89 8.44 5.32
N SER A 100 17.96 9.06 5.85
CA SER A 100 19.14 8.33 6.33
C SER A 100 18.95 7.61 7.67
N PHE A 101 17.97 8.02 8.45
CA PHE A 101 17.76 7.53 9.82
C PHE A 101 17.62 6.00 9.92
N GLY A 102 16.80 5.41 9.06
CA GLY A 102 16.62 3.95 9.04
C GLY A 102 17.91 3.19 8.72
N PRO A 103 18.58 3.46 7.59
CA PRO A 103 19.85 2.85 7.21
C PRO A 103 20.97 3.06 8.26
N MET A 104 21.04 4.23 8.90
CA MET A 104 22.00 4.48 9.98
C MET A 104 21.74 3.59 11.21
N ASN A 105 20.49 3.41 11.58
CA ASN A 105 20.09 2.55 12.71
C ASN A 105 20.36 1.05 12.46
N LEU A 106 20.52 0.64 11.20
CA LEU A 106 20.99 -0.69 10.85
C LEU A 106 22.51 -0.86 11.03
N GLY A 107 23.24 0.21 11.37
CA GLY A 107 24.70 0.19 11.51
C GLY A 107 25.44 0.01 10.19
N LEU A 108 24.84 0.42 9.07
CA LEU A 108 25.46 0.32 7.75
C LEU A 108 26.64 1.28 7.62
N PRO A 109 27.66 0.93 6.80
CA PRO A 109 28.74 1.85 6.47
C PRO A 109 28.21 3.16 5.87
N ARG A 110 28.89 4.28 6.14
CA ARG A 110 28.46 5.61 5.67
C ARG A 110 28.27 5.70 4.15
N GLU A 111 29.09 5.01 3.39
CA GLU A 111 28.98 4.98 1.92
C GLU A 111 27.69 4.27 1.47
N GLU A 112 27.35 3.15 2.10
CA GLU A 112 26.12 2.41 1.82
C GLU A 112 24.88 3.24 2.22
N VAL A 113 24.92 3.95 3.37
CA VAL A 113 23.84 4.87 3.77
C VAL A 113 23.64 5.94 2.71
N ARG A 114 24.72 6.61 2.27
CA ARG A 114 24.63 7.65 1.23
C ARG A 114 24.08 7.12 -0.08
N ALA A 115 24.51 5.94 -0.52
CA ALA A 115 24.02 5.31 -1.74
C ALA A 115 22.52 5.04 -1.66
N ARG A 116 22.05 4.44 -0.55
CA ARG A 116 20.63 4.15 -0.35
C ARG A 116 19.76 5.40 -0.27
N VAL A 117 20.25 6.45 0.39
CA VAL A 117 19.57 7.75 0.46
C VAL A 117 19.43 8.35 -0.93
N ALA A 118 20.53 8.41 -1.70
CA ALA A 118 20.52 8.97 -3.05
C ALA A 118 19.52 8.21 -3.95
N GLU A 119 19.58 6.87 -3.97
CA GLU A 119 18.66 6.02 -4.72
C GLU A 119 17.19 6.25 -4.31
N ALA A 120 16.90 6.37 -3.02
CA ALA A 120 15.55 6.59 -2.53
C ALA A 120 15.01 7.98 -2.90
N LEU A 121 15.84 9.02 -2.81
CA LEU A 121 15.48 10.37 -3.22
C LEU A 121 15.23 10.47 -4.73
N GLU A 122 16.04 9.79 -5.53
CA GLU A 122 15.87 9.70 -6.98
C GLU A 122 14.57 8.92 -7.35
N ALA A 123 14.34 7.76 -6.72
CA ALA A 123 13.16 6.94 -6.96
C ALA A 123 11.85 7.70 -6.71
N LEU A 124 11.84 8.62 -5.74
CA LEU A 124 10.68 9.44 -5.37
C LEU A 124 10.69 10.85 -6.00
N ASP A 125 11.65 11.17 -6.87
CA ASP A 125 11.79 12.48 -7.53
C ASP A 125 11.82 13.65 -6.52
N ILE A 126 12.68 13.54 -5.50
CA ILE A 126 12.84 14.54 -4.45
C ILE A 126 14.33 14.87 -4.15
N VAL A 127 15.24 14.57 -5.06
CA VAL A 127 16.67 14.89 -4.90
C VAL A 127 16.89 16.37 -4.60
N ALA A 128 16.17 17.27 -5.30
CA ALA A 128 16.26 18.71 -5.09
C ALA A 128 15.77 19.20 -3.70
N LEU A 129 15.17 18.31 -2.92
CA LEU A 129 14.64 18.60 -1.59
C LEU A 129 15.53 18.06 -0.46
N ALA A 130 16.67 17.40 -0.77
CA ALA A 130 17.49 16.69 0.20
C ALA A 130 17.86 17.54 1.43
N ASP A 131 18.34 18.76 1.21
CA ASP A 131 18.74 19.69 2.27
C ASP A 131 17.57 20.50 2.86
N ARG A 132 16.36 20.35 2.30
CA ARG A 132 15.22 21.17 2.70
C ARG A 132 14.69 20.73 4.06
N PRO A 133 14.35 21.67 4.96
CA PRO A 133 13.71 21.36 6.21
C PRO A 133 12.35 20.66 6.00
N THR A 134 12.12 19.56 6.73
CA THR A 134 10.91 18.74 6.58
C THR A 134 9.62 19.51 6.80
N HIS A 135 9.61 20.45 7.76
CA HIS A 135 8.45 21.30 8.07
C HIS A 135 8.14 22.39 7.01
N LEU A 136 9.05 22.65 6.06
CA LEU A 136 8.87 23.59 4.94
C LEU A 136 8.40 22.89 3.64
N LEU A 137 8.17 21.60 3.68
CA LEU A 137 7.69 20.83 2.54
C LEU A 137 6.16 20.98 2.38
N SER A 138 5.68 20.93 1.12
CA SER A 138 4.25 20.75 0.87
C SER A 138 3.82 19.35 1.34
N TYR A 139 2.51 19.14 1.53
CA TYR A 139 1.99 17.84 1.98
C TYR A 139 2.45 16.69 1.07
N GLY A 140 2.36 16.84 -0.25
CA GLY A 140 2.81 15.85 -1.21
C GLY A 140 4.33 15.61 -1.18
N GLN A 141 5.12 16.67 -0.92
CA GLN A 141 6.58 16.52 -0.72
C GLN A 141 6.88 15.75 0.57
N ARG A 142 6.16 16.05 1.68
CA ARG A 142 6.29 15.28 2.93
C ARG A 142 5.95 13.81 2.73
N LYS A 143 4.86 13.49 2.01
CA LYS A 143 4.50 12.10 1.69
C LYS A 143 5.62 11.38 0.93
N ARG A 144 6.17 12.01 -0.11
CA ARG A 144 7.28 11.40 -0.87
C ARG A 144 8.53 11.22 -0.02
N ALA A 145 8.84 12.18 0.87
CA ALA A 145 9.95 12.05 1.81
C ALA A 145 9.75 10.88 2.80
N ALA A 146 8.56 10.73 3.37
CA ALA A 146 8.23 9.61 4.25
C ALA A 146 8.36 8.25 3.54
N ILE A 147 7.90 8.17 2.27
CA ILE A 147 8.07 6.96 1.45
C ILE A 147 9.56 6.71 1.14
N ALA A 148 10.33 7.76 0.83
CA ALA A 148 11.78 7.64 0.58
C ALA A 148 12.52 7.07 1.80
N GLY A 149 12.17 7.47 3.03
CA GLY A 149 12.70 6.90 4.25
C GLY A 149 12.46 5.39 4.37
N ALA A 150 11.25 4.94 4.00
CA ALA A 150 10.93 3.52 3.96
C ALA A 150 11.68 2.77 2.84
N VAL A 151 11.80 3.38 1.65
CA VAL A 151 12.51 2.81 0.48
C VAL A 151 14.00 2.68 0.72
N ALA A 152 14.63 3.64 1.42
CA ALA A 152 16.05 3.60 1.78
C ALA A 152 16.43 2.38 2.64
N MET A 153 15.46 1.78 3.32
CA MET A 153 15.62 0.51 4.03
C MET A 153 15.76 -0.69 3.08
N ARG A 154 15.48 -0.51 1.79
CA ARG A 154 15.40 -1.59 0.77
C ARG A 154 14.50 -2.75 1.22
N PRO A 155 13.24 -2.48 1.57
CA PRO A 155 12.35 -3.50 2.09
C PRO A 155 11.96 -4.49 0.99
N ARG A 156 11.68 -5.74 1.39
CA ARG A 156 11.06 -6.72 0.50
C ARG A 156 9.56 -6.48 0.34
N VAL A 157 8.94 -5.87 1.35
CA VAL A 157 7.52 -5.51 1.37
C VAL A 157 7.36 -4.07 1.84
N LEU A 158 6.81 -3.23 0.99
CA LEU A 158 6.43 -1.84 1.30
C LEU A 158 4.93 -1.79 1.51
N ILE A 159 4.51 -1.42 2.70
CA ILE A 159 3.11 -1.26 3.09
C ILE A 159 2.82 0.22 3.22
N MET A 160 1.71 0.69 2.66
CA MET A 160 1.32 2.11 2.73
C MET A 160 -0.15 2.24 3.10
N ASP A 161 -0.43 3.14 4.03
CA ASP A 161 -1.79 3.47 4.44
C ASP A 161 -2.23 4.78 3.78
N GLU A 162 -3.22 4.72 2.87
CA GLU A 162 -3.80 5.84 2.12
C GLU A 162 -2.73 6.79 1.51
N PRO A 163 -1.73 6.29 0.75
CA PRO A 163 -0.59 7.11 0.33
C PRO A 163 -0.95 8.19 -0.68
N THR A 164 -2.07 8.06 -1.40
CA THR A 164 -2.56 9.04 -2.39
C THR A 164 -3.48 10.10 -1.79
N ALA A 165 -3.96 9.90 -0.55
CA ALA A 165 -4.84 10.87 0.10
C ALA A 165 -4.15 12.24 0.24
N GLY A 166 -4.85 13.30 -0.16
CA GLY A 166 -4.34 14.68 -0.10
C GLY A 166 -3.33 15.05 -1.19
N LEU A 167 -3.06 14.16 -2.15
CA LEU A 167 -2.28 14.49 -3.33
C LEU A 167 -3.20 15.00 -4.45
N ASP A 168 -2.70 15.98 -5.22
CA ASP A 168 -3.31 16.36 -6.48
C ASP A 168 -3.14 15.23 -7.54
N PRO A 169 -3.87 15.24 -8.66
CA PRO A 169 -3.79 14.19 -9.66
C PRO A 169 -2.37 13.95 -10.17
N HIS A 170 -1.58 15.00 -10.39
CA HIS A 170 -0.19 14.87 -10.84
C HIS A 170 0.72 14.24 -9.76
N GLY A 171 0.52 14.59 -8.51
CA GLY A 171 1.21 13.97 -7.36
C GLY A 171 0.88 12.49 -7.22
N GLN A 172 -0.37 12.09 -7.49
CA GLN A 172 -0.80 10.69 -7.51
C GLN A 172 -0.09 9.91 -8.62
N GLU A 173 -0.07 10.44 -9.85
CA GLU A 173 0.60 9.80 -10.98
C GLU A 173 2.09 9.57 -10.71
N ARG A 174 2.80 10.61 -10.24
CA ARG A 174 4.22 10.49 -9.89
C ARG A 174 4.47 9.44 -8.81
N LEU A 175 3.59 9.35 -7.81
CA LEU A 175 3.68 8.32 -6.79
C LEU A 175 3.50 6.92 -7.40
N LEU A 176 2.48 6.72 -8.23
CA LEU A 176 2.23 5.43 -8.87
C LEU A 176 3.38 5.00 -9.80
N GLU A 177 3.98 5.93 -10.54
CA GLU A 177 5.19 5.68 -11.33
C GLU A 177 6.37 5.25 -10.47
N ALA A 178 6.59 5.92 -9.32
CA ALA A 178 7.64 5.53 -8.37
C ALA A 178 7.40 4.12 -7.82
N LEU A 179 6.16 3.79 -7.44
CA LEU A 179 5.79 2.46 -6.96
C LEU A 179 5.95 1.38 -8.05
N ALA A 180 5.64 1.70 -9.31
CA ALA A 180 5.86 0.80 -10.43
C ALA A 180 7.35 0.48 -10.62
N ARG A 181 8.25 1.48 -10.49
CA ARG A 181 9.71 1.27 -10.52
C ARG A 181 10.20 0.38 -9.37
N LEU A 182 9.73 0.63 -8.14
CA LEU A 182 10.07 -0.20 -6.98
C LEU A 182 9.62 -1.64 -7.15
N ARG A 183 8.42 -1.84 -7.70
CA ARG A 183 7.90 -3.16 -8.00
C ARG A 183 8.72 -3.87 -9.08
N ALA A 184 9.09 -3.17 -10.16
CA ALA A 184 9.96 -3.71 -11.20
C ALA A 184 11.33 -4.14 -10.65
N ALA A 185 11.81 -3.48 -9.58
CA ALA A 185 13.00 -3.86 -8.84
C ALA A 185 12.78 -5.03 -7.84
N GLY A 186 11.56 -5.61 -7.79
CA GLY A 186 11.23 -6.79 -6.98
C GLY A 186 10.60 -6.51 -5.62
N THR A 187 10.30 -5.25 -5.28
CA THR A 187 9.59 -4.91 -4.05
C THR A 187 8.12 -5.30 -4.16
N THR A 188 7.61 -6.03 -3.18
CA THR A 188 6.17 -6.27 -3.02
C THR A 188 5.52 -5.03 -2.44
N VAL A 189 4.43 -4.55 -3.02
CA VAL A 189 3.77 -3.33 -2.55
C VAL A 189 2.34 -3.63 -2.12
N VAL A 190 2.00 -3.22 -0.90
CA VAL A 190 0.63 -3.30 -0.34
C VAL A 190 0.15 -1.87 -0.08
N MET A 191 -0.97 -1.49 -0.65
CA MET A 191 -1.57 -0.17 -0.45
C MET A 191 -2.97 -0.32 0.13
N ALA A 192 -3.19 0.20 1.33
CA ALA A 192 -4.55 0.38 1.83
C ALA A 192 -5.16 1.63 1.21
N THR A 193 -6.36 1.50 0.69
CA THR A 193 -7.14 2.62 0.15
C THR A 193 -8.64 2.31 0.18
N HIS A 194 -9.45 3.32 0.05
CA HIS A 194 -10.89 3.22 -0.20
C HIS A 194 -11.25 3.59 -1.64
N ASP A 195 -10.27 4.03 -2.43
CA ASP A 195 -10.44 4.38 -3.84
C ASP A 195 -10.33 3.12 -4.72
N VAL A 196 -11.49 2.62 -5.12
CA VAL A 196 -11.61 1.39 -5.94
C VAL A 196 -11.14 1.59 -7.38
N ASP A 197 -11.22 2.82 -7.91
CA ASP A 197 -10.78 3.13 -9.28
C ASP A 197 -9.25 3.15 -9.34
N LEU A 198 -8.61 3.79 -8.35
CA LEU A 198 -7.17 3.74 -8.18
C LEU A 198 -6.69 2.29 -8.01
N ALA A 199 -7.36 1.53 -7.13
CA ALA A 199 -7.00 0.14 -6.86
C ALA A 199 -7.09 -0.72 -8.12
N LEU A 200 -8.17 -0.62 -8.90
CA LEU A 200 -8.35 -1.36 -10.16
C LEU A 200 -7.27 -1.06 -11.20
N ARG A 201 -6.82 0.20 -11.26
CA ARG A 201 -5.77 0.65 -12.19
C ARG A 201 -4.39 0.15 -11.81
N TRP A 202 -4.11 0.06 -10.51
CA TRP A 202 -2.76 -0.14 -10.00
C TRP A 202 -2.45 -1.57 -9.53
N ALA A 203 -3.42 -2.24 -8.86
CA ALA A 203 -3.16 -3.52 -8.21
C ALA A 203 -3.40 -4.73 -9.13
N ASP A 204 -2.67 -5.82 -8.87
CA ASP A 204 -2.91 -7.12 -9.47
C ASP A 204 -3.97 -7.90 -8.67
N ASP A 205 -3.83 -7.85 -7.34
CA ASP A 205 -4.69 -8.54 -6.39
C ASP A 205 -5.29 -7.54 -5.40
N ALA A 206 -6.39 -7.91 -4.79
CA ALA A 206 -6.97 -7.17 -3.68
C ALA A 206 -7.27 -8.06 -2.47
N ALA A 207 -7.35 -7.40 -1.33
CA ALA A 207 -7.92 -7.91 -0.10
C ALA A 207 -9.03 -6.94 0.31
N VAL A 208 -10.27 -7.42 0.36
CA VAL A 208 -11.44 -6.61 0.73
C VAL A 208 -11.85 -6.94 2.15
N LEU A 209 -11.74 -5.98 3.05
CA LEU A 209 -12.10 -6.11 4.46
C LEU A 209 -13.52 -5.62 4.69
N SER A 210 -14.39 -6.54 5.07
CA SER A 210 -15.82 -6.31 5.35
C SER A 210 -16.19 -6.84 6.75
N PRO A 211 -17.40 -6.57 7.26
CA PRO A 211 -17.88 -7.17 8.50
C PRO A 211 -17.95 -8.71 8.49
N GLN A 212 -18.02 -9.32 7.31
CA GLN A 212 -18.01 -10.78 7.13
C GLN A 212 -16.59 -11.37 7.13
N GLY A 213 -15.57 -10.53 7.23
CA GLY A 213 -14.17 -10.94 7.21
C GLY A 213 -13.40 -10.38 6.02
N LEU A 214 -12.25 -10.99 5.72
CA LEU A 214 -11.36 -10.62 4.64
C LEU A 214 -11.49 -11.59 3.47
N ARG A 215 -11.74 -11.06 2.27
CA ARG A 215 -11.68 -11.83 1.01
C ARG A 215 -10.49 -11.37 0.18
N THR A 216 -9.74 -12.31 -0.39
CA THR A 216 -8.56 -12.04 -1.22
C THR A 216 -8.69 -12.70 -2.59
N GLY A 217 -8.13 -12.09 -3.62
CA GLY A 217 -8.11 -12.63 -4.99
C GLY A 217 -7.70 -11.59 -6.02
N PRO A 218 -7.78 -11.93 -7.31
CA PRO A 218 -7.56 -10.99 -8.40
C PRO A 218 -8.49 -9.80 -8.26
N ILE A 219 -7.94 -8.58 -8.41
CA ILE A 219 -8.70 -7.36 -8.13
C ILE A 219 -9.97 -7.24 -8.98
N ALA A 220 -9.88 -7.62 -10.27
CA ALA A 220 -11.00 -7.52 -11.19
C ALA A 220 -12.18 -8.44 -10.78
N GLU A 221 -11.89 -9.62 -10.22
CA GLU A 221 -12.91 -10.56 -9.75
C GLU A 221 -13.60 -10.03 -8.49
N LEU A 222 -12.81 -9.52 -7.52
CA LEU A 222 -13.37 -9.01 -6.26
C LEU A 222 -14.21 -7.75 -6.47
N LEU A 223 -13.78 -6.86 -7.37
CA LEU A 223 -14.51 -5.62 -7.68
C LEU A 223 -15.71 -5.84 -8.63
N ALA A 224 -15.88 -7.03 -9.19
CA ALA A 224 -17.08 -7.44 -9.93
C ALA A 224 -18.19 -8.02 -9.02
N ASP A 225 -17.86 -8.38 -7.78
CA ASP A 225 -18.80 -8.94 -6.80
C ASP A 225 -19.55 -7.83 -6.06
N ASP A 226 -20.77 -7.50 -6.53
CA ASP A 226 -21.59 -6.45 -5.95
C ASP A 226 -21.93 -6.72 -4.48
N ALA A 227 -22.19 -7.97 -4.12
CA ALA A 227 -22.53 -8.32 -2.73
C ALA A 227 -21.33 -8.06 -1.80
N LEU A 228 -20.11 -8.31 -2.27
CA LEU A 228 -18.90 -7.98 -1.53
C LEU A 228 -18.70 -6.47 -1.41
N LEU A 229 -18.91 -5.72 -2.51
CA LEU A 229 -18.79 -4.26 -2.51
C LEU A 229 -19.80 -3.62 -1.55
N ASP A 230 -21.04 -4.05 -1.58
CA ASP A 230 -22.10 -3.58 -0.67
C ASP A 230 -21.75 -3.87 0.79
N ALA A 231 -21.30 -5.10 1.09
CA ALA A 231 -20.90 -5.50 2.43
C ALA A 231 -19.71 -4.68 2.95
N ALA A 232 -18.75 -4.37 2.08
CA ALA A 232 -17.58 -3.54 2.38
C ALA A 232 -17.88 -2.03 2.32
N ARG A 233 -19.10 -1.64 1.89
CA ARG A 233 -19.50 -0.24 1.62
C ARG A 233 -18.55 0.45 0.66
N LEU A 234 -18.19 -0.25 -0.41
CA LEU A 234 -17.40 0.25 -1.53
C LEU A 234 -18.31 0.48 -2.72
N ARG A 235 -17.97 1.45 -3.57
CA ARG A 235 -18.67 1.63 -4.85
C ARG A 235 -18.09 0.69 -5.92
N ARG A 236 -18.87 0.39 -6.95
CA ARG A 236 -18.33 -0.24 -8.14
C ARG A 236 -17.38 0.73 -8.87
N PRO A 237 -16.20 0.29 -9.34
CA PRO A 237 -15.34 1.12 -10.17
C PRO A 237 -16.07 1.65 -11.40
N TRP A 238 -15.85 2.92 -11.75
CA TRP A 238 -16.55 3.56 -12.87
C TRP A 238 -16.32 2.83 -14.21
N GLY A 239 -15.10 2.39 -14.48
CA GLY A 239 -14.77 1.65 -15.69
C GLY A 239 -15.51 0.32 -15.80
N MET A 240 -15.73 -0.37 -14.68
CA MET A 240 -16.56 -1.58 -14.66
C MET A 240 -18.05 -1.26 -14.89
N ALA A 241 -18.53 -0.13 -14.35
CA ALA A 241 -19.90 0.32 -14.60
C ALA A 241 -20.10 0.68 -16.09
N VAL A 242 -19.15 1.39 -16.70
CA VAL A 242 -19.15 1.68 -18.13
C VAL A 242 -19.12 0.40 -18.97
N ALA A 243 -18.23 -0.54 -18.64
CA ALA A 243 -18.14 -1.83 -19.33
C ALA A 243 -19.45 -2.62 -19.29
N ALA A 244 -20.15 -2.58 -18.16
CA ALA A 244 -21.47 -3.23 -18.04
C ALA A 244 -22.51 -2.62 -18.99
N VAL A 245 -22.53 -1.28 -19.12
CA VAL A 245 -23.42 -0.58 -20.06
C VAL A 245 -23.06 -0.92 -21.51
N LEU A 246 -21.76 -0.91 -21.86
CA LEU A 246 -21.30 -1.23 -23.21
C LEU A 246 -21.64 -2.68 -23.60
N ARG A 247 -21.53 -3.63 -22.67
CA ARG A 247 -21.96 -5.04 -22.90
C ARG A 247 -23.45 -5.15 -23.10
N ALA A 248 -24.25 -4.47 -22.28
CA ALA A 248 -25.70 -4.49 -22.41
C ALA A 248 -26.19 -3.94 -23.77
N GLN A 249 -25.41 -3.06 -24.39
CA GLN A 249 -25.67 -2.51 -25.72
C GLN A 249 -25.02 -3.30 -26.86
N GLY A 250 -24.34 -4.41 -26.58
CA GLY A 250 -23.62 -5.21 -27.57
C GLY A 250 -22.37 -4.52 -28.16
N LEU A 251 -21.88 -3.49 -27.48
CA LEU A 251 -20.72 -2.71 -27.92
C LEU A 251 -19.39 -3.25 -27.36
N LEU A 252 -19.43 -4.07 -26.33
CA LEU A 252 -18.27 -4.73 -25.72
C LEU A 252 -18.59 -6.21 -25.51
N ASP A 253 -17.70 -7.10 -25.96
CA ASP A 253 -17.87 -8.54 -25.77
C ASP A 253 -17.86 -8.93 -24.28
N GLU A 254 -18.54 -10.01 -23.91
CA GLU A 254 -18.66 -10.44 -22.51
C GLU A 254 -17.30 -10.73 -21.85
N GLY A 255 -16.32 -11.25 -22.59
CA GLY A 255 -14.98 -11.56 -22.10
C GLY A 255 -13.97 -10.42 -22.21
N ALA A 256 -14.32 -9.32 -22.87
CA ALA A 256 -13.40 -8.20 -23.07
C ALA A 256 -13.21 -7.39 -21.79
N ALA A 257 -11.97 -6.98 -21.50
CA ALA A 257 -11.69 -6.06 -20.41
C ALA A 257 -12.33 -4.69 -20.71
N GLY A 258 -13.02 -4.13 -19.71
CA GLY A 258 -13.51 -2.76 -19.81
C GLY A 258 -12.38 -1.74 -19.59
N PRO A 259 -12.63 -0.46 -19.92
CA PRO A 259 -11.66 0.61 -19.70
C PRO A 259 -11.37 0.78 -18.20
N ARG A 260 -10.09 0.97 -17.86
CA ARG A 260 -9.62 1.23 -16.49
C ARG A 260 -9.31 2.70 -16.27
N THR A 261 -9.11 3.45 -17.35
CA THR A 261 -8.87 4.90 -17.34
C THR A 261 -9.75 5.62 -18.37
N PRO A 262 -10.00 6.94 -18.19
CA PRO A 262 -10.71 7.74 -19.19
C PRO A 262 -10.03 7.69 -20.57
N GLU A 263 -8.70 7.73 -20.61
CA GLU A 263 -7.92 7.70 -21.84
C GLU A 263 -8.10 6.38 -22.59
N GLU A 264 -8.22 5.26 -21.86
CA GLU A 264 -8.54 3.95 -22.46
C GLU A 264 -9.94 3.95 -23.06
N LEU A 265 -10.92 4.60 -22.41
CA LEU A 265 -12.27 4.76 -22.96
C LEU A 265 -12.27 5.62 -24.22
N ASP A 266 -11.55 6.76 -24.19
CA ASP A 266 -11.44 7.66 -25.35
C ASP A 266 -10.78 6.95 -26.54
N ALA A 267 -9.69 6.21 -26.29
CA ALA A 267 -9.01 5.41 -27.31
C ALA A 267 -9.95 4.33 -27.90
N TRP A 268 -10.75 3.68 -27.04
CA TRP A 268 -11.73 2.68 -27.49
C TRP A 268 -12.86 3.28 -28.33
N VAL A 269 -13.35 4.47 -27.96
CA VAL A 269 -14.38 5.21 -28.73
C VAL A 269 -13.79 5.67 -30.07
N ALA A 270 -12.57 6.18 -30.09
CA ALA A 270 -11.91 6.66 -31.30
C ALA A 270 -11.59 5.55 -32.35
N ALA A 271 -11.47 4.30 -31.89
CA ALA A 271 -11.20 3.15 -32.74
C ALA A 271 -12.45 2.54 -33.40
N ARG A 272 -13.64 3.08 -33.14
CA ARG A 272 -14.93 2.62 -33.66
C ARG A 272 -15.60 3.64 -34.55
#